data_0cd033ef8e27843f863987c6cf8963bc
#
_entry.id   0cd033ef8e27843f863987c6cf8963bc
#
_cell.length_a   1.000
_cell.length_b   1.000
_cell.length_c   1.000
_cell.angle_alpha   90.00
_cell.angle_beta   90.00
_cell.angle_gamma   90.00
#
_symmetry.space_group_name_H-M   'P 1'
#
loop_
_entity.id
_entity.type
_entity.pdbx_description
1 polymer ?
#
loop_
_entity_poly.entity_id
_entity_poly.type
_entity_poly.pdbx_seq_one_letter_code
_entity_poly.pdbx_strand_id
1 'polypeptide(L)'
;FKEQHVDTWRRALEVNLTAPFALIQSCVDLLKASKGVVINMGSIYGVLGPDMSLYEGTRMGNPAAYAASKGGLLQLRHWLATVLAPDIRVNMISPGGIFRHQPKDFCERYIQKTPLKRMATEEDLKGAIAYFATDLSLYVTGQNLLVDGGWTAW
;
A
#
# COMPACT_ATOMS: atom_id res chain seq x y z
N PHE A 1 10.60 6.19 18.84
CA PHE A 1 10.41 4.73 18.82
C PHE A 1 10.04 4.18 20.21
N LYS A 2 10.74 4.60 21.27
CA LYS A 2 10.52 4.11 22.65
C LYS A 2 9.10 4.31 23.20
N GLU A 3 8.36 5.26 22.63
CA GLU A 3 6.99 5.62 23.04
C GLU A 3 5.91 4.83 22.29
N GLN A 4 6.30 3.96 21.34
CA GLN A 4 5.35 3.14 20.61
C GLN A 4 4.91 1.93 21.46
N HIS A 5 3.61 1.78 21.67
CA HIS A 5 3.04 0.73 22.48
C HIS A 5 2.81 -0.56 21.68
N VAL A 6 3.12 -1.71 22.29
CA VAL A 6 2.97 -3.04 21.67
C VAL A 6 1.51 -3.33 21.31
N ASP A 7 0.54 -2.84 22.06
CA ASP A 7 -0.88 -3.05 21.72
C ASP A 7 -1.30 -2.26 20.49
N THR A 8 -0.79 -1.04 20.31
CA THR A 8 -0.98 -0.29 19.08
C THR A 8 -0.32 -0.99 17.88
N TRP A 9 0.87 -1.57 18.10
CA TRP A 9 1.53 -2.42 17.11
C TRP A 9 0.66 -3.61 16.70
N ARG A 10 0.18 -4.40 17.66
CA ARG A 10 -0.69 -5.56 17.41
C ARG A 10 -1.95 -5.17 16.64
N ARG A 11 -2.60 -4.06 17.05
CA ARG A 11 -3.80 -3.56 16.38
C ARG A 11 -3.53 -3.13 14.93
N ALA A 12 -2.40 -2.49 14.66
CA ALA A 12 -2.03 -2.09 13.30
C ALA A 12 -1.79 -3.32 12.40
N LEU A 13 -1.11 -4.35 12.91
CA LEU A 13 -0.93 -5.61 12.18
C LEU A 13 -2.27 -6.34 11.96
N GLU A 14 -3.14 -6.35 12.97
CA GLU A 14 -4.46 -6.98 12.86
C GLU A 14 -5.28 -6.36 11.73
N VAL A 15 -5.37 -5.03 11.68
CA VAL A 15 -6.17 -4.33 10.67
C VAL A 15 -5.51 -4.37 9.27
N ASN A 16 -4.20 -4.16 9.20
CA ASN A 16 -3.53 -3.95 7.92
C ASN A 16 -2.98 -5.23 7.27
N LEU A 17 -2.84 -6.30 8.02
CA LEU A 17 -2.23 -7.54 7.53
C LEU A 17 -3.10 -8.77 7.81
N THR A 18 -3.52 -9.01 9.07
CA THR A 18 -4.33 -10.18 9.43
C THR A 18 -5.71 -10.14 8.77
N ALA A 19 -6.39 -9.00 8.84
CA ALA A 19 -7.73 -8.86 8.26
C ALA A 19 -7.74 -9.04 6.72
N PRO A 20 -6.84 -8.45 5.92
CA PRO A 20 -6.73 -8.78 4.50
C PRO A 20 -6.49 -10.26 4.23
N PHE A 21 -5.59 -10.91 4.98
CA PHE A 21 -5.37 -12.35 4.86
C PHE A 21 -6.65 -13.15 5.10
N ALA A 22 -7.34 -12.91 6.22
CA ALA A 22 -8.57 -13.61 6.57
C ALA A 22 -9.70 -13.37 5.56
N LEU A 23 -9.84 -12.14 5.06
CA LEU A 23 -10.83 -11.80 4.03
C LEU A 23 -10.56 -12.54 2.72
N ILE A 24 -9.31 -12.54 2.25
CA ILE A 24 -8.94 -13.26 1.02
C ILE A 24 -9.19 -14.75 1.20
N GLN A 25 -8.79 -15.34 2.34
CA GLN A 25 -9.02 -16.74 2.66
C GLN A 25 -10.51 -17.12 2.59
N SER A 26 -11.36 -16.28 3.17
CA SER A 26 -12.81 -16.50 3.18
C SER A 26 -13.46 -16.36 1.80
N CYS A 27 -12.83 -15.63 0.89
CA CYS A 27 -13.36 -15.38 -0.47
C CYS A 27 -12.76 -16.29 -1.55
N VAL A 28 -11.81 -17.17 -1.22
CA VAL A 28 -11.04 -17.95 -2.22
C VAL A 28 -11.92 -18.71 -3.20
N ASP A 29 -12.95 -19.42 -2.72
CA ASP A 29 -13.81 -20.23 -3.59
C ASP A 29 -14.62 -19.36 -4.56
N LEU A 30 -15.12 -18.21 -4.09
CA LEU A 30 -15.84 -17.26 -4.94
C LEU A 30 -14.90 -16.60 -5.98
N LEU A 31 -13.70 -16.27 -5.57
CA LEU A 31 -12.68 -15.70 -6.45
C LEU A 31 -12.24 -16.70 -7.52
N LYS A 32 -12.08 -17.99 -7.17
CA LYS A 32 -11.77 -19.05 -8.13
C LYS A 32 -12.89 -19.23 -9.15
N ALA A 33 -14.13 -19.31 -8.68
CA ALA A 33 -15.31 -19.51 -9.56
C ALA A 33 -15.45 -18.37 -10.60
N SER A 34 -15.04 -17.15 -10.25
CA SER A 34 -15.12 -15.98 -11.12
C SER A 34 -13.82 -15.65 -11.88
N LYS A 35 -12.73 -16.42 -11.69
CA LYS A 35 -11.38 -16.06 -12.14
C LYS A 35 -11.00 -14.65 -11.71
N GLY A 36 -11.26 -14.35 -10.45
CA GLY A 36 -11.20 -13.02 -9.88
C GLY A 36 -9.80 -12.46 -9.69
N VAL A 37 -9.74 -11.25 -9.17
CA VAL A 37 -8.49 -10.58 -8.83
C VAL A 37 -8.55 -10.01 -7.43
N VAL A 38 -7.44 -10.10 -6.72
CA VAL A 38 -7.19 -9.42 -5.45
C VAL A 38 -6.27 -8.22 -5.71
N ILE A 39 -6.69 -7.05 -5.26
CA ILE A 39 -5.89 -5.82 -5.33
C ILE A 39 -5.68 -5.31 -3.90
N ASN A 40 -4.49 -5.51 -3.37
CA ASN A 40 -4.13 -5.02 -2.05
C ASN A 40 -3.72 -3.55 -2.10
N MET A 41 -4.14 -2.77 -1.09
CA MET A 41 -3.69 -1.39 -0.92
C MET A 41 -2.46 -1.35 -0.01
N GLY A 42 -1.30 -1.17 -0.64
CA GLY A 42 -0.02 -1.03 0.01
C GLY A 42 0.30 0.38 0.48
N SER A 43 1.58 0.69 0.46
CA SER A 43 2.16 2.02 0.70
C SER A 43 3.60 2.02 0.22
N ILE A 44 4.14 3.18 -0.15
CA ILE A 44 5.59 3.36 -0.31
C ILE A 44 6.36 2.94 0.95
N TYR A 45 5.77 3.07 2.14
CA TYR A 45 6.37 2.63 3.40
C TYR A 45 6.36 1.10 3.65
N GLY A 46 5.80 0.33 2.76
CA GLY A 46 6.05 -1.11 2.67
C GLY A 46 7.27 -1.47 1.84
N VAL A 47 7.80 -0.50 1.07
CA VAL A 47 8.93 -0.67 0.14
C VAL A 47 10.21 -0.01 0.66
N LEU A 48 10.07 1.15 1.31
CA LEU A 48 11.18 1.94 1.82
C LEU A 48 10.92 2.43 3.26
N GLY A 49 11.98 2.88 3.93
CA GLY A 49 11.89 3.51 5.25
C GLY A 49 11.33 4.94 5.18
N PRO A 50 10.77 5.44 6.28
CA PRO A 50 10.25 6.79 6.33
C PRO A 50 11.38 7.84 6.36
N ASP A 51 11.19 8.92 5.63
CA ASP A 51 11.99 10.12 5.80
C ASP A 51 11.42 10.93 6.96
N MET A 52 12.08 10.88 8.11
CA MET A 52 11.61 11.52 9.32
C MET A 52 11.66 13.04 9.26
N SER A 53 12.48 13.63 8.37
CA SER A 53 12.55 15.09 8.20
C SER A 53 11.23 15.70 7.73
N LEU A 54 10.36 14.91 7.10
CA LEU A 54 9.03 15.36 6.69
C LEU A 54 8.15 15.76 7.88
N TYR A 55 8.36 15.10 9.02
CA TYR A 55 7.49 15.20 10.20
C TYR A 55 7.98 16.24 11.22
N GLU A 56 9.17 16.82 11.00
CA GLU A 56 9.74 17.82 11.92
C GLU A 56 8.81 19.00 12.15
N GLY A 57 8.64 19.40 13.41
CA GLY A 57 7.74 20.48 13.80
C GLY A 57 6.25 20.17 13.70
N THR A 58 5.87 18.93 13.38
CA THR A 58 4.48 18.50 13.30
C THR A 58 4.14 17.49 14.43
N ARG A 59 2.84 17.24 14.65
CA ARG A 59 2.36 16.14 15.51
C ARG A 59 2.22 14.81 14.74
N MET A 60 2.59 14.79 13.47
CA MET A 60 2.52 13.60 12.62
C MET A 60 3.75 12.73 12.85
N GLY A 61 3.65 11.48 12.42
CA GLY A 61 4.75 10.53 12.43
C GLY A 61 4.42 9.31 11.57
N ASN A 62 5.41 8.46 11.42
CA ASN A 62 5.25 7.17 10.75
C ASN A 62 5.51 6.05 11.77
N PRO A 63 4.46 5.40 12.32
CA PRO A 63 4.66 4.31 13.27
C PRO A 63 5.33 3.10 12.63
N ALA A 64 6.27 2.46 13.35
CA ALA A 64 6.94 1.25 12.89
C ALA A 64 5.94 0.14 12.51
N ALA A 65 4.85 0.02 13.26
CA ALA A 65 3.78 -0.93 12.98
C ALA A 65 3.13 -0.73 11.60
N TYR A 66 2.99 0.52 11.15
CA TYR A 66 2.45 0.81 9.83
C TYR A 66 3.38 0.31 8.73
N ALA A 67 4.65 0.68 8.77
CA ALA A 67 5.65 0.24 7.80
C ALA A 67 5.77 -1.30 7.77
N ALA A 68 5.88 -1.93 8.94
CA ALA A 68 5.95 -3.38 9.06
C ALA A 68 4.70 -4.07 8.51
N SER A 69 3.49 -3.55 8.78
CA SER A 69 2.25 -4.12 8.26
C SER A 69 2.15 -4.03 6.74
N LYS A 70 2.59 -2.92 6.15
CA LYS A 70 2.59 -2.74 4.69
C LYS A 70 3.70 -3.53 4.00
N GLY A 71 4.86 -3.72 4.64
CA GLY A 71 5.90 -4.65 4.19
C GLY A 71 5.43 -6.11 4.27
N GLY A 72 4.74 -6.50 5.35
CA GLY A 72 4.12 -7.82 5.47
C GLY A 72 3.07 -8.07 4.38
N LEU A 73 2.22 -7.09 4.09
CA LEU A 73 1.22 -7.17 3.04
C LEU A 73 1.86 -7.27 1.64
N LEU A 74 2.99 -6.57 1.43
CA LEU A 74 3.77 -6.64 0.20
C LEU A 74 4.28 -8.07 -0.03
N GLN A 75 4.80 -8.73 1.01
CA GLN A 75 5.27 -10.11 0.91
C GLN A 75 4.11 -11.12 0.83
N LEU A 76 3.03 -10.91 1.56
CA LEU A 76 1.82 -11.74 1.47
C LEU A 76 1.27 -11.78 0.04
N ARG A 77 1.28 -10.65 -0.68
CA ARG A 77 0.92 -10.59 -2.10
C ARG A 77 1.74 -11.54 -2.95
N HIS A 78 3.08 -11.61 -2.75
CA HIS A 78 3.93 -12.54 -3.50
C HIS A 78 3.52 -13.99 -3.26
N TRP A 79 3.36 -14.36 -1.98
CA TRP A 79 2.96 -15.71 -1.61
C TRP A 79 1.58 -16.07 -2.21
N LEU A 80 0.60 -15.18 -2.07
CA LEU A 80 -0.75 -15.42 -2.60
C LEU A 80 -0.75 -15.51 -4.13
N ALA A 81 0.03 -14.68 -4.82
CA ALA A 81 0.11 -14.71 -6.28
C ALA A 81 0.63 -16.05 -6.83
N THR A 82 1.55 -16.71 -6.09
CA THR A 82 2.07 -18.01 -6.50
C THR A 82 1.13 -19.17 -6.16
N VAL A 83 0.46 -19.10 -5.01
CA VAL A 83 -0.37 -20.19 -4.49
C VAL A 83 -1.77 -20.20 -5.11
N LEU A 84 -2.32 -19.04 -5.47
CA LEU A 84 -3.67 -18.91 -6.01
C LEU A 84 -3.71 -18.92 -7.55
N ALA A 85 -2.55 -18.85 -8.21
CA ALA A 85 -2.47 -19.03 -9.67
C ALA A 85 -2.82 -20.48 -10.06
N PRO A 86 -3.38 -20.72 -11.26
CA PRO A 86 -3.74 -19.74 -12.30
C PRO A 86 -5.13 -19.11 -12.12
N ASP A 87 -5.87 -19.49 -11.09
CA ASP A 87 -7.30 -19.16 -10.95
C ASP A 87 -7.54 -17.72 -10.52
N ILE A 88 -6.65 -17.17 -9.66
CA ILE A 88 -6.81 -15.84 -9.06
C ILE A 88 -5.52 -15.05 -9.27
N ARG A 89 -5.63 -13.84 -9.80
CA ARG A 89 -4.52 -12.89 -9.84
C ARG A 89 -4.46 -12.09 -8.55
N VAL A 90 -3.26 -11.83 -8.04
CA VAL A 90 -3.05 -11.06 -6.81
C VAL A 90 -2.02 -9.98 -7.06
N ASN A 91 -2.44 -8.73 -7.00
CA ASN A 91 -1.59 -7.56 -7.22
C ASN A 91 -1.73 -6.55 -6.08
N MET A 92 -0.92 -5.52 -6.09
CA MET A 92 -0.89 -4.48 -5.09
C MET A 92 -0.69 -3.12 -5.74
N ILE A 93 -1.33 -2.10 -5.19
CA ILE A 93 -1.06 -0.70 -5.48
C ILE A 93 -0.44 -0.09 -4.23
N SER A 94 0.72 0.54 -4.36
CA SER A 94 1.41 1.23 -3.27
C SER A 94 1.42 2.74 -3.53
N PRO A 95 0.48 3.48 -2.95
CA PRO A 95 0.43 4.93 -3.09
C PRO A 95 1.59 5.62 -2.38
N GLY A 96 1.99 6.77 -2.93
CA GLY A 96 2.69 7.81 -2.19
C GLY A 96 1.75 8.61 -1.28
N GLY A 97 2.17 9.81 -0.89
CA GLY A 97 1.37 10.68 -0.03
C GLY A 97 0.12 11.21 -0.74
N ILE A 98 -1.05 10.84 -0.24
CA ILE A 98 -2.34 11.37 -0.69
C ILE A 98 -2.70 12.56 0.19
N PHE A 99 -3.09 13.68 -0.41
CA PHE A 99 -3.47 14.87 0.33
C PHE A 99 -4.76 14.64 1.13
N ARG A 100 -4.70 14.92 2.42
CA ARG A 100 -5.79 14.78 3.40
C ARG A 100 -5.72 15.90 4.43
N HIS A 101 -5.49 17.14 3.98
CA HIS A 101 -5.37 18.31 4.86
C HIS A 101 -4.24 18.18 5.91
N GLN A 102 -3.13 17.53 5.55
CA GLN A 102 -1.95 17.48 6.39
C GLN A 102 -1.39 18.90 6.63
N PRO A 103 -0.61 19.13 7.70
CA PRO A 103 0.03 20.40 7.97
C PRO A 103 0.81 20.94 6.77
N LYS A 104 0.75 22.24 6.55
CA LYS A 104 1.37 22.90 5.39
C LYS A 104 2.86 22.56 5.26
N ASP A 105 3.60 22.64 6.34
CA ASP A 105 5.04 22.37 6.35
C ASP A 105 5.37 20.92 5.92
N PHE A 106 4.57 19.96 6.34
CA PHE A 106 4.68 18.58 5.87
C PHE A 106 4.43 18.49 4.36
N CYS A 107 3.35 19.10 3.88
CA CYS A 107 3.00 19.07 2.45
C CYS A 107 4.10 19.69 1.59
N GLU A 108 4.63 20.84 1.98
CA GLU A 108 5.69 21.52 1.24
C GLU A 108 6.97 20.67 1.16
N ARG A 109 7.41 20.06 2.27
CA ARG A 109 8.57 19.15 2.27
C ARG A 109 8.32 17.91 1.41
N TYR A 110 7.12 17.34 1.50
CA TYR A 110 6.73 16.19 0.69
C TYR A 110 6.77 16.52 -0.82
N ILE A 111 6.17 17.63 -1.21
CA ILE A 111 6.11 18.12 -2.60
C ILE A 111 7.52 18.39 -3.16
N GLN A 112 8.41 18.98 -2.36
CA GLN A 112 9.79 19.22 -2.79
C GLN A 112 10.53 17.94 -3.19
N LYS A 113 10.31 16.85 -2.45
CA LYS A 113 10.92 15.53 -2.70
C LYS A 113 10.20 14.70 -3.76
N THR A 114 8.97 15.06 -4.11
CA THR A 114 8.21 14.34 -5.14
C THR A 114 8.58 14.87 -6.53
N PRO A 115 9.05 14.04 -7.49
CA PRO A 115 9.35 14.47 -8.85
C PRO A 115 8.20 15.19 -9.53
N LEU A 116 6.96 14.71 -9.42
CA LEU A 116 5.78 15.36 -10.01
C LEU A 116 5.32 16.61 -9.25
N LYS A 117 6.05 17.07 -8.22
CA LYS A 117 5.86 18.33 -7.51
C LYS A 117 4.44 18.56 -6.97
N ARG A 118 3.77 17.50 -6.58
CA ARG A 118 2.48 17.54 -5.89
C ARG A 118 2.28 16.28 -5.04
N MET A 119 1.37 16.35 -4.09
CA MET A 119 0.80 15.16 -3.48
C MET A 119 -0.27 14.55 -4.39
N ALA A 120 -0.53 13.27 -4.22
CA ALA A 120 -1.61 12.59 -4.93
C ALA A 120 -2.99 12.96 -4.35
N THR A 121 -4.00 12.67 -5.12
CA THR A 121 -5.41 12.63 -4.73
C THR A 121 -5.94 11.20 -4.94
N GLU A 122 -7.17 10.92 -4.54
CA GLU A 122 -7.83 9.63 -4.79
C GLU A 122 -7.99 9.36 -6.29
N GLU A 123 -8.16 10.39 -7.08
CA GLU A 123 -8.32 10.29 -8.53
C GLU A 123 -7.09 9.64 -9.20
N ASP A 124 -5.89 9.92 -8.66
CA ASP A 124 -4.64 9.37 -9.19
C ASP A 124 -4.53 7.84 -9.06
N LEU A 125 -5.32 7.22 -8.18
CA LEU A 125 -5.32 5.77 -7.98
C LEU A 125 -6.31 5.02 -8.88
N LYS A 126 -7.32 5.70 -9.41
CA LYS A 126 -8.42 5.06 -10.17
C LYS A 126 -7.92 4.31 -11.38
N GLY A 127 -6.98 4.88 -12.13
CA GLY A 127 -6.40 4.24 -13.31
C GLY A 127 -5.67 2.93 -12.96
N ALA A 128 -4.90 2.92 -11.88
CA ALA A 128 -4.19 1.73 -11.42
C ALA A 128 -5.16 0.62 -10.96
N ILE A 129 -6.22 1.00 -10.25
CA ILE A 129 -7.28 0.07 -9.82
C ILE A 129 -8.00 -0.51 -11.04
N ALA A 130 -8.43 0.34 -11.98
CA ALA A 130 -9.10 -0.08 -13.19
C ALA A 130 -8.23 -1.02 -14.02
N TYR A 131 -6.92 -0.72 -14.17
CA TYR A 131 -5.97 -1.58 -14.86
C TYR A 131 -5.91 -2.99 -14.25
N PHE A 132 -5.73 -3.11 -12.93
CA PHE A 132 -5.66 -4.42 -12.29
C PHE A 132 -7.01 -5.16 -12.24
N ALA A 133 -8.12 -4.43 -12.18
CA ALA A 133 -9.46 -4.99 -12.05
C ALA A 133 -10.04 -5.51 -13.37
N THR A 134 -9.45 -5.17 -14.51
CA THR A 134 -9.98 -5.48 -15.85
C THR A 134 -9.08 -6.46 -16.61
N ASP A 135 -9.53 -6.87 -17.78
CA ASP A 135 -8.82 -7.77 -18.70
C ASP A 135 -7.53 -7.16 -19.27
N LEU A 136 -7.31 -5.85 -19.11
CA LEU A 136 -6.06 -5.20 -19.49
C LEU A 136 -4.84 -5.75 -18.75
N SER A 137 -5.04 -6.47 -17.65
CA SER A 137 -3.98 -7.04 -16.82
C SER A 137 -4.05 -8.57 -16.66
N LEU A 138 -4.64 -9.29 -17.60
CA LEU A 138 -4.81 -10.76 -17.50
C LEU A 138 -3.49 -11.53 -17.33
N TYR A 139 -2.39 -11.04 -17.86
CA TYR A 139 -1.07 -11.65 -17.71
C TYR A 139 -0.22 -11.00 -16.59
N VAL A 140 -0.90 -10.32 -15.62
CA VAL A 140 -0.25 -9.59 -14.53
C VAL A 140 -0.71 -10.13 -13.20
N THR A 141 0.18 -10.80 -12.50
CA THR A 141 0.00 -11.24 -11.10
C THR A 141 1.29 -11.05 -10.32
N GLY A 142 1.22 -10.92 -9.01
CA GLY A 142 2.38 -10.72 -8.15
C GLY A 142 3.05 -9.35 -8.28
N GLN A 143 2.40 -8.34 -8.88
CA GLN A 143 3.00 -7.04 -9.11
C GLN A 143 2.60 -6.01 -8.03
N ASN A 144 3.53 -5.12 -7.73
CA ASN A 144 3.30 -3.92 -6.91
C ASN A 144 3.48 -2.68 -7.79
N LEU A 145 2.38 -1.99 -8.05
CA LEU A 145 2.42 -0.74 -8.81
C LEU A 145 2.55 0.44 -7.84
N LEU A 146 3.69 1.12 -7.91
CA LEU A 146 3.91 2.37 -7.20
C LEU A 146 3.20 3.51 -7.90
N VAL A 147 2.30 4.19 -7.17
CA VAL A 147 1.57 5.38 -7.65
C VAL A 147 1.93 6.51 -6.70
N ASP A 148 3.13 7.04 -6.85
CA ASP A 148 3.79 7.87 -5.85
C ASP A 148 4.37 9.20 -6.39
N GLY A 149 4.10 9.51 -7.64
CA GLY A 149 4.66 10.72 -8.29
C GLY A 149 6.17 10.69 -8.47
N GLY A 150 6.78 9.49 -8.43
CA GLY A 150 8.22 9.28 -8.54
C GLY A 150 8.96 9.35 -7.20
N TRP A 151 8.27 9.38 -6.07
CA TRP A 151 8.89 9.45 -4.74
C TRP A 151 9.97 8.37 -4.52
N THR A 152 9.73 7.16 -4.99
CA THR A 152 10.64 6.01 -4.80
C THR A 152 11.68 5.86 -5.91
N ALA A 153 11.79 6.81 -6.84
CA ALA A 153 12.69 6.72 -7.97
C ALA A 153 14.14 7.12 -7.66
N TRP A 154 14.40 7.67 -6.45
CA TRP A 154 15.73 8.09 -5.97
C TRP A 154 15.96 7.74 -4.50
#